data_73be3775d48139ac947275fd7d551668
#
_entry.id   73be3775d48139ac947275fd7d551668
#
_cell.length_a   1.000
_cell.length_b   1.000
_cell.length_c   1.000
_cell.angle_alpha   90.00
_cell.angle_beta   90.00
_cell.angle_gamma   90.00
#
_symmetry.space_group_name_H-M   'P 1'
#
loop_
_entity.id
_entity.type
_entity.pdbx_description
1 polymer ?
#
loop_
_entity_poly.entity_id
_entity_poly.type
_entity_poly.pdbx_seq_one_letter_code
_entity_poly.pdbx_strand_id
1 'polypeptide(L)' 'MMDELSEDMAKGNGEALTTYAVVLGVQPQDREHFAAVTHEHFSEIFNKSDATAADVYANTQAILKQDARLAKYAEQA' A
#
# COMPACT_ATOMS: atom_id res chain seq x y z
N MET A 1 -7.53 -10.95 -6.61
CA MET A 1 -7.32 -9.88 -5.63
C MET A 1 -5.94 -9.27 -5.72
N MET A 2 -4.90 -10.09 -5.57
CA MET A 2 -3.54 -9.54 -5.61
C MET A 2 -3.19 -8.96 -6.97
N ASP A 3 -3.69 -9.55 -8.05
CA ASP A 3 -3.41 -9.03 -9.39
C ASP A 3 -3.99 -7.64 -9.56
N GLU A 4 -5.21 -7.43 -9.08
CA GLU A 4 -5.87 -6.13 -9.20
C GLU A 4 -5.16 -5.08 -8.35
N LEU A 5 -4.76 -5.46 -7.14
CA LEU A 5 -4.03 -4.54 -6.28
C LEU A 5 -2.69 -4.18 -6.90
N SER A 6 -1.99 -5.17 -7.45
CA SER A 6 -0.71 -4.95 -8.10
C SER A 6 -0.86 -3.97 -9.28
N GLU A 7 -1.87 -4.19 -10.10
CA GLU A 7 -2.12 -3.32 -11.25
C GLU A 7 -2.44 -1.89 -10.82
N ASP A 8 -3.30 -1.76 -9.80
CA ASP A 8 -3.68 -0.44 -9.32
C ASP A 8 -2.50 0.30 -8.70
N MET A 9 -1.70 -0.42 -7.94
CA MET A 9 -0.53 0.18 -7.31
C MET A 9 0.48 0.62 -8.36
N ALA A 10 0.66 -0.19 -9.40
CA ALA A 10 1.56 0.17 -10.49
C ALA A 10 1.07 1.40 -11.24
N LYS A 11 -0.24 1.60 -11.32
CA LYS A 11 -0.81 2.80 -11.94
C LYS A 11 -0.85 4.01 -11.01
N GLY A 12 -0.92 3.75 -9.71
CA GLY A 12 -1.06 4.80 -8.72
C GLY A 12 -2.49 5.16 -8.38
N ASN A 13 -3.47 4.38 -8.84
CA ASN A 13 -4.87 4.59 -8.49
C ASN A 13 -5.67 3.34 -8.82
N GLY A 14 -6.92 3.30 -8.33
CA GLY A 14 -7.84 2.22 -8.64
C GLY A 14 -8.60 1.77 -7.42
N GLU A 15 -9.67 1.02 -7.68
CA GLU A 15 -10.58 0.59 -6.62
C GLU A 15 -9.91 -0.38 -5.64
N ALA A 16 -9.12 -1.31 -6.15
CA ALA A 16 -8.44 -2.28 -5.28
C ALA A 16 -7.46 -1.57 -4.35
N LEU A 17 -6.75 -0.57 -4.87
CA LEU A 17 -5.82 0.21 -4.06
C LEU A 17 -6.56 1.03 -3.00
N THR A 18 -7.69 1.61 -3.36
CA THR A 18 -8.51 2.36 -2.40
C THR A 18 -9.02 1.42 -1.30
N THR A 19 -9.49 0.23 -1.69
CA THR A 19 -9.97 -0.76 -0.73
C THR A 19 -8.85 -1.15 0.23
N TYR A 20 -7.64 -1.34 -0.29
CA TYR A 20 -6.49 -1.68 0.53
C TYR A 20 -6.22 -0.58 1.57
N ALA A 21 -6.30 0.68 1.15
CA ALA A 21 -6.13 1.80 2.07
C ALA A 21 -7.18 1.75 3.18
N VAL A 22 -8.43 1.46 2.83
CA VAL A 22 -9.51 1.37 3.80
C VAL A 22 -9.24 0.24 4.81
N VAL A 23 -8.81 -0.91 4.31
CA VAL A 23 -8.51 -2.07 5.16
C VAL A 23 -7.40 -1.73 6.16
N LEU A 24 -6.41 -0.97 5.72
CA LEU A 24 -5.30 -0.57 6.60
C LEU A 24 -5.67 0.57 7.54
N GLY A 25 -6.88 1.10 7.43
CA GLY A 25 -7.34 2.17 8.32
C GLY A 25 -6.91 3.56 7.89
N VAL A 26 -6.45 3.71 6.65
CA VAL A 26 -6.02 5.03 6.15
C VAL A 26 -7.25 5.91 5.97
N GLN A 27 -7.23 7.07 6.61
CA GLN A 27 -8.36 7.99 6.57
C GLN A 27 -8.51 8.64 5.20
N PRO A 28 -9.72 9.09 4.84
CA PRO A 28 -9.97 9.61 3.50
C PRO A 28 -9.00 10.70 3.06
N GLN A 29 -8.63 11.60 3.95
CA GLN A 29 -7.75 12.72 3.61
C GLN A 29 -6.32 12.26 3.32
N ASP A 30 -5.95 11.04 3.71
CA ASP A 30 -4.60 10.52 3.48
C ASP A 30 -4.54 9.49 2.38
N ARG A 31 -5.69 9.11 1.78
CA ARG A 31 -5.70 8.03 0.79
C ARG A 31 -4.97 8.38 -0.49
N GLU A 32 -5.06 9.62 -0.93
CA GLU A 32 -4.35 10.05 -2.12
C GLU A 32 -2.84 9.99 -1.90
N HIS A 33 -2.41 10.44 -0.72
CA HIS A 33 -1.00 10.37 -0.36
C HIS A 33 -0.53 8.91 -0.26
N PHE A 34 -1.36 8.04 0.33
CA PHE A 34 -1.06 6.62 0.43
C PHE A 34 -0.87 6.02 -0.97
N ALA A 35 -1.77 6.36 -1.91
CA ALA A 35 -1.67 5.84 -3.26
C ALA A 35 -0.38 6.30 -3.94
N ALA A 36 0.00 7.57 -3.74
CA ALA A 36 1.22 8.09 -4.33
C ALA A 36 2.46 7.42 -3.76
N VAL A 37 2.49 7.21 -2.44
CA VAL A 37 3.65 6.60 -1.78
C VAL A 37 3.79 5.13 -2.19
N THR A 38 2.69 4.38 -2.21
CA THR A 38 2.76 2.97 -2.62
C THR A 38 3.12 2.83 -4.08
N HIS A 39 2.64 3.75 -4.91
CA HIS A 39 3.01 3.77 -6.33
C HIS A 39 4.52 3.97 -6.49
N GLU A 40 5.06 4.92 -5.76
CA GLU A 40 6.49 5.22 -5.81
C GLU A 40 7.33 4.03 -5.39
N HIS A 41 6.84 3.26 -4.42
CA HIS A 41 7.57 2.11 -3.86
C HIS A 41 7.01 0.78 -4.34
N PHE A 42 6.35 0.78 -5.50
CA PHE A 42 5.70 -0.42 -6.02
C PHE A 42 6.66 -1.62 -6.08
N SER A 43 7.86 -1.41 -6.59
CA SER A 43 8.81 -2.52 -6.77
C SER A 43 9.33 -3.07 -5.44
N GLU A 44 9.23 -2.29 -4.38
CA GLU A 44 9.62 -2.76 -3.05
C GLU A 44 8.49 -3.53 -2.39
N ILE A 45 7.24 -3.18 -2.70
CA ILE A 45 6.07 -3.83 -2.11
C ILE A 45 5.80 -5.16 -2.82
N PHE A 46 5.84 -5.15 -4.15
CA PHE A 46 5.70 -6.35 -4.97
C PHE A 46 7.09 -6.72 -5.50
N ASN A 47 7.95 -7.17 -4.60
CA ASN A 47 9.38 -7.32 -4.92
C ASN A 47 9.74 -8.67 -5.52
N LYS A 48 8.74 -9.54 -5.75
CA LYS A 48 8.95 -10.81 -6.41
C LYS A 48 7.62 -11.28 -7.00
N SER A 49 7.70 -12.11 -8.03
CA SER A 49 6.52 -12.51 -8.78
C SER A 49 5.56 -13.39 -7.97
N ASP A 50 6.06 -14.08 -6.96
CA ASP A 50 5.25 -14.98 -6.14
C ASP A 50 4.97 -14.40 -4.75
N ALA A 51 4.97 -13.07 -4.63
CA ALA A 51 4.69 -12.42 -3.36
C ALA A 51 3.31 -12.80 -2.85
N THR A 52 3.26 -13.18 -1.58
CA THR A 52 2.00 -13.53 -0.93
C THR A 52 1.36 -12.27 -0.34
N ALA A 53 0.10 -12.38 0.08
CA ALA A 53 -0.57 -11.27 0.76
C ALA A 53 0.21 -10.85 2.01
N ALA A 54 0.78 -11.82 2.74
CA ALA A 54 1.57 -11.51 3.92
C ALA A 54 2.82 -10.72 3.56
N ASP A 55 3.48 -11.11 2.44
CA ASP A 55 4.66 -10.38 1.99
C ASP A 55 4.32 -8.94 1.63
N VAL A 56 3.23 -8.77 0.88
CA VAL A 56 2.81 -7.44 0.44
C VAL A 56 2.46 -6.57 1.64
N TYR A 57 1.75 -7.13 2.61
CA TYR A 57 1.38 -6.40 3.81
C TYR A 57 2.63 -5.97 4.60
N ALA A 58 3.57 -6.89 4.81
CA ALA A 58 4.78 -6.59 5.56
C ALA A 58 5.61 -5.51 4.86
N ASN A 59 5.73 -5.60 3.53
CA ASN A 59 6.48 -4.62 2.77
C ASN A 59 5.80 -3.26 2.81
N THR A 60 4.47 -3.25 2.75
CA THR A 60 3.71 -2.01 2.86
C THR A 60 3.92 -1.36 4.22
N GLN A 61 3.88 -2.15 5.29
CA GLN A 61 4.11 -1.62 6.63
C GLN A 61 5.47 -0.94 6.74
N ALA A 62 6.50 -1.56 6.16
CA ALA A 62 7.84 -0.98 6.19
C ALA A 62 7.89 0.37 5.48
N ILE A 63 7.18 0.47 4.35
CA ILE A 63 7.12 1.73 3.60
C ILE A 63 6.36 2.80 4.39
N LEU A 64 5.25 2.43 5.02
CA LEU A 64 4.47 3.39 5.81
C LEU A 64 5.29 3.97 6.95
N LYS A 65 6.12 3.15 7.58
CA LYS A 65 6.96 3.62 8.70
C LYS A 65 7.93 4.70 8.28
N GLN A 66 8.32 4.70 7.01
CA GLN A 66 9.29 5.66 6.50
C GLN A 66 8.66 6.99 6.09
N ASP A 67 7.34 7.05 6.01
CA ASP A 67 6.63 8.25 5.59
C ASP A 67 6.05 8.94 6.81
N ALA A 68 6.46 10.20 7.05
CA ALA A 68 6.05 10.92 8.25
C ALA A 68 4.54 11.01 8.39
N ARG A 69 3.83 11.14 7.27
CA ARG A 69 2.39 11.31 7.29
C ARG A 69 1.64 10.00 7.50
N LEU A 70 2.22 8.88 7.02
CA LEU A 70 1.57 7.59 7.04
C LEU A 70 2.04 6.67 8.16
N ALA A 71 3.08 7.08 8.89
CA ALA A 71 3.68 6.23 9.92
C ALA A 71 2.66 5.80 10.97
N LYS A 72 1.67 6.65 11.25
CA LYS A 72 0.66 6.35 12.25
C LYS A 72 -0.18 5.13 11.88
N TYR A 73 -0.28 4.83 10.59
CA TYR A 73 -1.05 3.66 10.15
C TYR A 73 -0.26 2.36 10.26
N ALA A 74 1.05 2.46 10.30
CA ALA A 74 1.91 1.28 10.44
C ALA A 74 1.82 0.67 11.83
N GLU A 75 1.34 1.42 12.80
CA GLU A 75 1.26 0.97 14.19
C GLU A 75 -0.08 0.35 14.54
N GLN A 76 -0.94 0.16 13.56
CA GLN A 76 -2.32 -0.28 13.79
C GLN A 76 -2.45 -1.79 14.00
N ALA A 77 -1.42 -2.54 13.86
CA ALA A 77 -1.47 -4.00 13.93
C ALA A 77 -1.95 -4.55 15.26
#